data_6e467e2e1ded33d7e7de3d7fdc73c28b
#
_entry.id   6e467e2e1ded33d7e7de3d7fdc73c28b
#
_cell.length_a   1.000
_cell.length_b   1.000
_cell.length_c   1.000
_cell.angle_alpha   90.00
_cell.angle_beta   90.00
_cell.angle_gamma   90.00
#
_symmetry.space_group_name_H-M   'P 1'
#
loop_
_entity.id
_entity.type
_entity.pdbx_description
1 polymer ?
#
loop_
_entity_poly.entity_id
_entity_poly.type
_entity_poly.pdbx_seq_one_letter_code
_entity_poly.pdbx_strand_id
1 'polypeptide(L)'
;MNPESWTRIERIFQEAISLPPASRTDFIDRACLDDPELRREVESLLASWQKSDSFLENPAAPDGVELLARRAASAWVGRQIGPYRIVRELDHGGMGSVYLAERSDKAFHKQVAIKLLRPTIADESLIERFQMERQILASLEHPNIARLLDGGSTPEGIPFLVMEYMEGIPIDRYCRRHSLPLEERLRLFLQVCEAVQFAHGNLIVHRDLKPANILVTAGGVPKLLDFGIAKLLAAPEAGLGRSRATLPGLLLLTPDYCSPEQARGERVNTATDVYSLGVLLYRLLSGRPPYRLSSNNPAEIVRIIGEVEPEKPSVAAATPLPAIDSDGERTATEGPGDGYRRQGRQLRGDLDNIILKAMQKEPGRRYASVEQFAADIRRHLEGLPVLARPATPGYRTAKFLRRHKGAALAAVLIFLSLAGGILVAWRGAAIARVERDRARLEARKSQEVTRFLQDMLGSADPHTAGPQVTVAALLDQASRRIDE
;
A
#
# COMPACT_ATOMS: atom_id res chain seq x y z
N MET A 1 -14.30 -32.04 41.47
CA MET A 1 -13.37 -31.12 42.22
C MET A 1 -14.16 -29.96 42.74
N ASN A 2 -13.94 -29.57 44.02
CA ASN A 2 -14.66 -28.47 44.69
C ASN A 2 -13.99 -27.12 44.24
N PRO A 3 -14.73 -26.02 44.07
CA PRO A 3 -14.18 -24.71 43.70
C PRO A 3 -13.04 -24.20 44.61
N GLU A 4 -13.09 -24.55 45.89
CA GLU A 4 -12.05 -24.20 46.86
C GLU A 4 -10.72 -24.93 46.63
N SER A 5 -10.77 -26.18 46.18
CA SER A 5 -9.58 -26.94 45.82
C SER A 5 -8.86 -26.34 44.61
N TRP A 6 -9.61 -25.86 43.62
CA TRP A 6 -9.02 -25.24 42.43
C TRP A 6 -8.29 -23.94 42.75
N THR A 7 -8.87 -23.08 43.57
CA THR A 7 -8.23 -21.82 43.99
C THR A 7 -6.92 -22.07 44.74
N ARG A 8 -6.86 -23.16 45.53
CA ARG A 8 -5.63 -23.58 46.25
C ARG A 8 -4.55 -24.11 45.28
N ILE A 9 -4.95 -24.91 44.28
CA ILE A 9 -4.05 -25.40 43.21
C ILE A 9 -3.46 -24.22 42.43
N GLU A 10 -4.29 -23.29 42.00
CA GLU A 10 -3.89 -22.15 41.20
C GLU A 10 -2.87 -21.27 41.97
N ARG A 11 -3.11 -21.00 43.24
CA ARG A 11 -2.22 -20.21 44.07
C ARG A 11 -0.84 -20.87 44.22
N ILE A 12 -0.80 -22.17 44.56
CA ILE A 12 0.47 -22.91 44.73
C ILE A 12 1.22 -22.99 43.40
N PHE A 13 0.51 -23.16 42.30
CA PHE A 13 1.12 -23.19 40.97
C PHE A 13 1.75 -21.83 40.61
N GLN A 14 1.06 -20.73 40.82
CA GLN A 14 1.56 -19.37 40.57
C GLN A 14 2.79 -19.04 41.42
N GLU A 15 2.80 -19.43 42.69
CA GLU A 15 3.96 -19.26 43.55
C GLU A 15 5.14 -20.13 43.11
N ALA A 16 4.90 -21.40 42.71
CA ALA A 16 5.92 -22.30 42.24
C ALA A 16 6.62 -21.83 40.97
N ILE A 17 5.88 -21.26 39.98
CA ILE A 17 6.47 -20.75 38.72
C ILE A 17 7.30 -19.49 38.96
N SER A 18 7.04 -18.71 39.99
CA SER A 18 7.83 -17.53 40.37
C SER A 18 9.19 -17.86 40.98
N LEU A 19 9.41 -19.12 41.41
CA LEU A 19 10.63 -19.59 42.04
C LEU A 19 11.64 -20.16 41.00
N PRO A 20 12.97 -20.07 41.29
CA PRO A 20 13.98 -20.75 40.48
C PRO A 20 13.74 -22.27 40.40
N PRO A 21 14.05 -22.94 39.26
CA PRO A 21 13.74 -24.36 39.06
C PRO A 21 14.24 -25.29 40.18
N ALA A 22 15.41 -25.00 40.74
CA ALA A 22 16.00 -25.79 41.80
C ALA A 22 15.23 -25.71 43.14
N SER A 23 14.42 -24.68 43.38
CA SER A 23 13.68 -24.46 44.63
C SER A 23 12.21 -24.86 44.56
N ARG A 24 11.73 -25.23 43.36
CA ARG A 24 10.30 -25.55 43.14
C ARG A 24 9.85 -26.81 43.82
N THR A 25 10.67 -27.86 43.78
CA THR A 25 10.38 -29.18 44.39
C THR A 25 10.21 -29.03 45.89
N ASP A 26 11.15 -28.38 46.56
CA ASP A 26 11.11 -28.14 48.02
C ASP A 26 9.94 -27.26 48.46
N PHE A 27 9.52 -26.34 47.61
CA PHE A 27 8.35 -25.51 47.87
C PHE A 27 7.05 -26.32 47.76
N ILE A 28 6.90 -27.16 46.72
CA ILE A 28 5.72 -28.00 46.50
C ILE A 28 5.60 -29.02 47.62
N ASP A 29 6.70 -29.64 48.04
CA ASP A 29 6.77 -30.58 49.16
C ASP A 29 6.20 -29.95 50.44
N ARG A 30 6.55 -28.72 50.72
CA ARG A 30 6.06 -27.99 51.89
C ARG A 30 4.62 -27.49 51.77
N ALA A 31 4.23 -27.04 50.56
CA ALA A 31 2.89 -26.48 50.33
C ALA A 31 1.79 -27.56 50.24
N CYS A 32 2.16 -28.80 49.90
CA CYS A 32 1.25 -29.93 49.72
C CYS A 32 1.48 -31.07 50.72
N LEU A 33 2.11 -30.83 51.89
CA LEU A 33 2.54 -31.81 52.90
C LEU A 33 1.45 -32.80 53.32
N ASP A 34 0.19 -32.40 53.35
CA ASP A 34 -0.94 -33.21 53.89
C ASP A 34 -1.94 -33.64 52.78
N ASP A 35 -1.68 -33.33 51.47
CA ASP A 35 -2.60 -33.58 50.40
C ASP A 35 -1.92 -34.14 49.14
N PRO A 36 -1.86 -35.48 49.02
CA PRO A 36 -1.20 -36.14 47.86
C PRO A 36 -1.94 -35.92 46.52
N GLU A 37 -3.26 -35.59 46.53
CA GLU A 37 -4.00 -35.29 45.31
C GLU A 37 -3.71 -33.88 44.80
N LEU A 38 -3.67 -32.90 45.71
CA LEU A 38 -3.25 -31.53 45.45
C LEU A 38 -1.83 -31.48 44.86
N ARG A 39 -0.91 -32.25 45.42
CA ARG A 39 0.49 -32.38 44.95
C ARG A 39 0.54 -32.87 43.52
N ARG A 40 -0.16 -33.97 43.20
CA ARG A 40 -0.21 -34.56 41.84
C ARG A 40 -0.70 -33.59 40.82
N GLU A 41 -1.73 -32.83 41.15
CA GLU A 41 -2.33 -31.86 40.25
C GLU A 41 -1.40 -30.66 39.98
N VAL A 42 -0.74 -30.12 41.03
CA VAL A 42 0.23 -29.04 40.87
C VAL A 42 1.46 -29.52 40.09
N GLU A 43 1.99 -30.73 40.34
CA GLU A 43 3.09 -31.32 39.59
C GLU A 43 2.71 -31.56 38.12
N SER A 44 1.48 -32.00 37.83
CA SER A 44 0.95 -32.18 36.48
C SER A 44 0.88 -30.85 35.72
N LEU A 45 0.40 -29.79 36.37
CA LEU A 45 0.34 -28.44 35.79
C LEU A 45 1.76 -27.90 35.55
N LEU A 46 2.69 -28.10 36.47
CA LEU A 46 4.08 -27.68 36.30
C LEU A 46 4.81 -28.44 35.18
N ALA A 47 4.58 -29.75 35.08
CA ALA A 47 5.11 -30.54 33.96
C ALA A 47 4.55 -30.11 32.61
N SER A 48 3.26 -29.75 32.55
CA SER A 48 2.63 -29.21 31.38
C SER A 48 3.17 -27.83 31.04
N TRP A 49 3.41 -26.99 32.05
CA TRP A 49 3.99 -25.63 31.88
C TRP A 49 5.46 -25.72 31.43
N GLN A 50 6.29 -26.59 32.05
CA GLN A 50 7.69 -26.80 31.64
C GLN A 50 7.80 -27.34 30.20
N LYS A 51 6.89 -28.22 29.79
CA LYS A 51 6.80 -28.65 28.38
C LYS A 51 6.42 -27.49 27.45
N SER A 52 5.59 -26.57 27.91
CA SER A 52 5.25 -25.36 27.13
C SER A 52 6.40 -24.36 27.07
N ASP A 53 7.21 -24.23 28.14
CA ASP A 53 8.35 -23.32 28.20
C ASP A 53 9.52 -23.83 27.33
N SER A 54 9.77 -25.14 27.34
CA SER A 54 10.72 -25.77 26.41
C SER A 54 10.23 -25.76 24.96
N PHE A 55 8.91 -25.63 24.73
CA PHE A 55 8.31 -25.46 23.43
C PHE A 55 8.53 -24.03 22.88
N LEU A 56 8.63 -23.02 23.75
CA LEU A 56 8.92 -21.63 23.37
C LEU A 56 10.41 -21.40 23.08
N GLU A 57 11.31 -22.21 23.65
CA GLU A 57 12.77 -22.14 23.40
C GLU A 57 13.23 -22.94 22.17
N ASN A 58 12.40 -23.87 21.65
CA ASN A 58 12.77 -24.71 20.49
C ASN A 58 11.71 -24.57 19.39
N PRO A 59 11.92 -23.75 18.33
CA PRO A 59 10.98 -23.57 17.24
C PRO A 59 10.82 -24.80 16.31
N ALA A 60 11.37 -25.96 16.70
CA ALA A 60 11.40 -27.18 15.87
C ALA A 60 10.21 -28.14 16.09
N ALA A 61 9.14 -27.74 16.82
CA ALA A 61 7.95 -28.57 16.97
C ALA A 61 6.62 -27.83 16.68
N PRO A 62 6.44 -27.23 15.49
CA PRO A 62 5.12 -26.80 15.03
C PRO A 62 4.19 -28.03 14.80
N ASP A 63 4.77 -29.20 14.54
CA ASP A 63 4.06 -30.39 14.05
C ASP A 63 3.06 -30.99 15.04
N GLY A 64 3.30 -30.92 16.34
CA GLY A 64 2.44 -31.58 17.35
C GLY A 64 1.10 -30.87 17.56
N VAL A 65 1.10 -29.55 17.70
CA VAL A 65 -0.13 -28.76 17.89
C VAL A 65 -0.90 -28.68 16.58
N GLU A 66 -0.20 -28.54 15.46
CA GLU A 66 -0.81 -28.57 14.12
C GLU A 66 -1.37 -29.95 13.79
N LEU A 67 -0.72 -31.05 14.21
CA LEU A 67 -1.22 -32.41 14.04
C LEU A 67 -2.49 -32.68 14.88
N LEU A 68 -2.55 -32.17 16.11
CA LEU A 68 -3.74 -32.25 16.96
C LEU A 68 -4.88 -31.39 16.41
N ALA A 69 -4.56 -30.20 15.92
CA ALA A 69 -5.51 -29.31 15.28
C ALA A 69 -6.05 -29.90 13.98
N ARG A 70 -5.21 -30.52 13.14
CA ARG A 70 -5.62 -31.27 11.93
C ARG A 70 -6.46 -32.50 12.27
N ARG A 71 -6.16 -33.22 13.36
CA ARG A 71 -7.01 -34.32 13.81
C ARG A 71 -8.39 -33.85 14.28
N ALA A 72 -8.45 -32.74 15.02
CA ALA A 72 -9.72 -32.13 15.43
C ALA A 72 -10.53 -31.61 14.22
N ALA A 73 -9.85 -31.03 13.22
CA ALA A 73 -10.46 -30.59 11.99
C ALA A 73 -10.97 -31.74 11.13
N SER A 74 -10.23 -32.84 11.01
CA SER A 74 -10.66 -34.03 10.28
C SER A 74 -11.90 -34.71 10.92
N ALA A 75 -12.20 -34.47 12.20
CA ALA A 75 -13.37 -34.99 12.88
C ALA A 75 -14.70 -34.48 12.34
N TRP A 76 -14.71 -33.40 11.57
CA TRP A 76 -15.89 -32.82 10.94
C TRP A 76 -16.16 -33.37 9.54
N VAL A 77 -15.18 -33.95 8.86
CA VAL A 77 -15.34 -34.52 7.51
C VAL A 77 -16.33 -35.65 7.54
N GLY A 78 -17.31 -35.63 6.65
CA GLY A 78 -18.43 -36.59 6.56
C GLY A 78 -19.63 -36.23 7.45
N ARG A 79 -19.49 -35.33 8.44
CA ARG A 79 -20.61 -34.88 9.28
C ARG A 79 -21.57 -33.99 8.50
N GLN A 80 -22.83 -33.97 8.99
CA GLN A 80 -23.88 -33.12 8.46
C GLN A 80 -24.13 -31.93 9.37
N ILE A 81 -24.18 -30.75 8.78
CA ILE A 81 -24.52 -29.49 9.45
C ILE A 81 -25.73 -28.89 8.71
N GLY A 82 -26.91 -28.95 9.33
CA GLY A 82 -28.16 -28.61 8.65
C GLY A 82 -28.31 -29.41 7.36
N PRO A 83 -28.60 -28.80 6.22
CA PRO A 83 -28.73 -29.48 4.93
C PRO A 83 -27.38 -29.77 4.24
N TYR A 84 -26.26 -29.49 4.86
CA TYR A 84 -24.94 -29.56 4.23
C TYR A 84 -24.12 -30.70 4.81
N ARG A 85 -23.42 -31.48 3.95
CA ARG A 85 -22.43 -32.48 4.34
C ARG A 85 -21.03 -31.98 4.09
N ILE A 86 -20.19 -32.04 5.11
CA ILE A 86 -18.77 -31.65 5.01
C ILE A 86 -18.01 -32.67 4.16
N VAL A 87 -17.32 -32.19 3.11
CA VAL A 87 -16.57 -33.03 2.17
C VAL A 87 -15.06 -33.04 2.55
N ARG A 88 -14.48 -31.90 2.76
CA ARG A 88 -13.06 -31.74 3.14
C ARG A 88 -12.78 -30.38 3.78
N GLU A 89 -11.67 -30.29 4.48
CA GLU A 89 -11.14 -29.01 4.98
C GLU A 89 -10.58 -28.18 3.82
N LEU A 90 -10.82 -26.87 3.86
CA LEU A 90 -10.27 -25.88 2.93
C LEU A 90 -9.14 -25.06 3.57
N ASP A 91 -9.35 -24.63 4.82
CA ASP A 91 -8.41 -23.80 5.56
C ASP A 91 -8.57 -23.99 7.07
N HIS A 92 -7.48 -23.76 7.81
CA HIS A 92 -7.44 -23.88 9.26
C HIS A 92 -6.72 -22.66 9.83
N GLY A 93 -7.32 -22.02 10.84
CA GLY A 93 -6.74 -20.82 11.44
C GLY A 93 -7.09 -20.63 12.91
N GLY A 94 -6.54 -19.57 13.50
CA GLY A 94 -6.76 -19.24 14.92
C GLY A 94 -8.22 -19.02 15.31
N MET A 95 -9.08 -18.65 14.35
CA MET A 95 -10.50 -18.31 14.57
C MET A 95 -11.47 -19.45 14.28
N GLY A 96 -11.00 -20.55 13.71
CA GLY A 96 -11.83 -21.67 13.31
C GLY A 96 -11.32 -22.37 12.07
N SER A 97 -12.11 -23.32 11.56
CA SER A 97 -11.80 -24.07 10.36
C SER A 97 -12.84 -23.83 9.27
N VAL A 98 -12.39 -23.79 8.03
CA VAL A 98 -13.26 -23.64 6.85
C VAL A 98 -13.30 -24.96 6.09
N TYR A 99 -14.49 -25.42 5.75
CA TYR A 99 -14.72 -26.68 5.07
C TYR A 99 -15.47 -26.49 3.76
N LEU A 100 -15.12 -27.27 2.75
CA LEU A 100 -15.98 -27.52 1.61
C LEU A 100 -17.11 -28.45 2.05
N ALA A 101 -18.33 -28.05 1.76
CA ALA A 101 -19.51 -28.87 2.00
C ALA A 101 -20.41 -28.88 0.78
N GLU A 102 -21.21 -29.94 0.69
CA GLU A 102 -22.23 -30.14 -0.37
C GLU A 102 -23.62 -30.22 0.24
N ARG A 103 -24.55 -29.57 -0.42
CA ARG A 103 -25.96 -29.67 -0.02
C ARG A 103 -26.48 -31.09 -0.24
N SER A 104 -27.04 -31.71 0.81
CA SER A 104 -27.42 -33.14 0.84
C SER A 104 -28.93 -33.40 0.89
N ASP A 105 -29.78 -32.36 0.90
CA ASP A 105 -31.23 -32.46 0.99
C ASP A 105 -31.91 -32.81 -0.34
N LYS A 106 -31.17 -33.24 -1.38
CA LYS A 106 -31.63 -33.59 -2.72
C LYS A 106 -32.39 -32.50 -3.49
N ALA A 107 -32.48 -31.27 -2.95
CA ALA A 107 -33.17 -30.18 -3.65
C ALA A 107 -32.37 -29.71 -4.89
N PHE A 108 -31.07 -29.56 -4.75
CA PHE A 108 -30.10 -29.28 -5.83
C PHE A 108 -28.68 -29.47 -5.33
N HIS A 109 -27.77 -29.79 -6.26
CA HIS A 109 -26.34 -29.91 -5.93
C HIS A 109 -25.71 -28.51 -5.89
N LYS A 110 -25.20 -28.10 -4.74
CA LYS A 110 -24.46 -26.86 -4.57
C LYS A 110 -23.31 -27.05 -3.59
N GLN A 111 -22.11 -26.66 -4.02
CA GLN A 111 -20.96 -26.58 -3.13
C GLN A 111 -20.97 -25.25 -2.38
N VAL A 112 -20.63 -25.31 -1.10
CA VAL A 112 -20.58 -24.18 -0.19
C VAL A 112 -19.31 -24.25 0.66
N ALA A 113 -18.85 -23.12 1.18
CA ALA A 113 -17.82 -23.06 2.20
C ALA A 113 -18.50 -22.89 3.58
N ILE A 114 -18.19 -23.77 4.53
CA ILE A 114 -18.69 -23.68 5.90
C ILE A 114 -17.55 -23.32 6.82
N LYS A 115 -17.69 -22.19 7.51
CA LYS A 115 -16.76 -21.76 8.55
C LYS A 115 -17.32 -22.10 9.92
N LEU A 116 -16.63 -22.99 10.65
CA LEU A 116 -16.93 -23.33 12.03
C LEU A 116 -16.07 -22.45 12.95
N LEU A 117 -16.69 -21.74 13.89
CA LEU A 117 -16.00 -20.93 14.87
C LEU A 117 -15.55 -21.79 16.07
N ARG A 118 -14.45 -21.42 16.73
CA ARG A 118 -13.97 -22.19 17.89
C ARG A 118 -14.88 -21.99 19.12
N PRO A 119 -15.18 -23.09 19.89
CA PRO A 119 -16.07 -23.05 21.06
C PRO A 119 -15.59 -22.17 22.23
N THR A 120 -14.29 -21.84 22.28
CA THR A 120 -13.69 -21.04 23.38
C THR A 120 -14.22 -19.61 23.46
N ILE A 121 -15.16 -19.24 22.60
CA ILE A 121 -15.74 -17.88 22.49
C ILE A 121 -17.25 -17.91 22.85
N ALA A 122 -17.78 -18.99 23.40
CA ALA A 122 -19.22 -19.14 23.64
C ALA A 122 -19.68 -18.48 24.97
N ASP A 123 -19.67 -17.15 25.01
CA ASP A 123 -20.49 -16.38 25.92
C ASP A 123 -21.82 -16.02 25.23
N GLU A 124 -22.92 -16.03 25.95
CA GLU A 124 -24.28 -15.81 25.40
C GLU A 124 -24.39 -14.45 24.68
N SER A 125 -23.70 -13.42 25.21
CA SER A 125 -23.60 -12.10 24.60
C SER A 125 -22.87 -12.13 23.22
N LEU A 126 -21.97 -13.08 23.01
CA LEU A 126 -21.23 -13.26 21.76
C LEU A 126 -22.08 -13.93 20.69
N ILE A 127 -23.00 -14.84 21.08
CA ILE A 127 -23.94 -15.50 20.17
C ILE A 127 -24.93 -14.47 19.62
N GLU A 128 -25.43 -13.55 20.45
CA GLU A 128 -26.34 -12.48 20.00
C GLU A 128 -25.65 -11.54 19.01
N ARG A 129 -24.41 -11.12 19.29
CA ARG A 129 -23.60 -10.30 18.36
C ARG A 129 -23.32 -11.01 17.06
N PHE A 130 -23.01 -12.31 17.11
CA PHE A 130 -22.82 -13.12 15.93
C PHE A 130 -24.07 -13.18 15.05
N GLN A 131 -25.26 -13.33 15.66
CA GLN A 131 -26.54 -13.32 14.96
C GLN A 131 -26.82 -11.98 14.28
N MET A 132 -26.55 -10.88 14.96
CA MET A 132 -26.73 -9.51 14.45
C MET A 132 -25.80 -9.23 13.26
N GLU A 133 -24.50 -9.56 13.38
CA GLU A 133 -23.56 -9.39 12.28
C GLU A 133 -23.86 -10.29 11.08
N ARG A 134 -24.28 -11.53 11.33
CA ARG A 134 -24.73 -12.44 10.28
C ARG A 134 -25.83 -11.80 9.42
N GLN A 135 -26.79 -11.13 10.05
CA GLN A 135 -27.89 -10.50 9.31
C GLN A 135 -27.42 -9.33 8.45
N ILE A 136 -26.46 -8.55 8.96
CA ILE A 136 -25.87 -7.44 8.21
C ILE A 136 -25.02 -7.97 7.04
N LEU A 137 -24.22 -9.01 7.26
CA LEU A 137 -23.42 -9.63 6.20
C LEU A 137 -24.27 -10.31 5.13
N ALA A 138 -25.42 -10.89 5.51
CA ALA A 138 -26.36 -11.51 4.56
C ALA A 138 -26.96 -10.49 3.59
N SER A 139 -26.98 -9.19 3.95
CA SER A 139 -27.45 -8.11 3.07
C SER A 139 -26.40 -7.60 2.08
N LEU A 140 -25.13 -8.03 2.19
CA LEU A 140 -24.06 -7.61 1.29
C LEU A 140 -24.15 -8.37 -0.05
N GLU A 141 -24.67 -7.72 -1.07
CA GLU A 141 -24.67 -8.22 -2.44
C GLU A 141 -23.74 -7.37 -3.32
N HIS A 142 -22.57 -7.91 -3.63
CA HIS A 142 -21.59 -7.24 -4.50
C HIS A 142 -20.84 -8.29 -5.35
N PRO A 143 -20.51 -8.00 -6.62
CA PRO A 143 -19.84 -8.97 -7.50
C PRO A 143 -18.47 -9.42 -6.98
N ASN A 144 -17.78 -8.59 -6.21
CA ASN A 144 -16.46 -8.90 -5.65
C ASN A 144 -16.50 -9.28 -4.16
N ILE A 145 -17.67 -9.61 -3.59
CA ILE A 145 -17.81 -10.15 -2.22
C ILE A 145 -18.41 -11.55 -2.33
N ALA A 146 -17.88 -12.52 -1.56
CA ALA A 146 -18.48 -13.83 -1.43
C ALA A 146 -19.77 -13.72 -0.61
N ARG A 147 -20.88 -14.26 -1.14
CA ARG A 147 -22.19 -14.17 -0.49
C ARG A 147 -22.24 -15.04 0.76
N LEU A 148 -22.82 -14.51 1.83
CA LEU A 148 -23.27 -15.31 2.96
C LEU A 148 -24.62 -15.95 2.56
N LEU A 149 -24.70 -17.29 2.60
CA LEU A 149 -25.85 -18.05 2.15
C LEU A 149 -26.74 -18.50 3.32
N ASP A 150 -26.10 -18.82 4.46
CA ASP A 150 -26.80 -19.35 5.64
C ASP A 150 -25.89 -19.23 6.87
N GLY A 151 -26.39 -19.57 8.05
CA GLY A 151 -25.61 -19.66 9.28
C GLY A 151 -26.48 -20.09 10.46
N GLY A 152 -25.83 -20.66 11.44
CA GLY A 152 -26.54 -21.21 12.61
C GLY A 152 -25.57 -21.67 13.69
N SER A 153 -26.06 -22.56 14.54
CA SER A 153 -25.27 -23.28 15.52
C SER A 153 -25.45 -24.79 15.32
N THR A 154 -24.37 -25.56 15.50
CA THR A 154 -24.45 -27.02 15.49
C THR A 154 -25.21 -27.53 16.72
N PRO A 155 -25.62 -28.81 16.78
CA PRO A 155 -26.24 -29.40 17.97
C PRO A 155 -25.37 -29.22 19.24
N GLU A 156 -24.07 -29.15 19.09
CA GLU A 156 -23.10 -28.91 20.17
C GLU A 156 -22.94 -27.43 20.53
N GLY A 157 -23.75 -26.52 19.92
CA GLY A 157 -23.72 -25.10 20.18
C GLY A 157 -22.59 -24.30 19.45
N ILE A 158 -21.87 -24.93 18.52
CA ILE A 158 -20.78 -24.29 17.77
C ILE A 158 -21.37 -23.41 16.67
N PRO A 159 -21.11 -22.08 16.65
CA PRO A 159 -21.56 -21.21 15.58
C PRO A 159 -20.91 -21.54 14.24
N PHE A 160 -21.70 -21.48 13.16
CA PHE A 160 -21.19 -21.66 11.79
C PHE A 160 -21.78 -20.65 10.81
N LEU A 161 -21.02 -20.38 9.77
CA LEU A 161 -21.42 -19.57 8.61
C LEU A 161 -21.30 -20.40 7.35
N VAL A 162 -22.30 -20.29 6.47
CA VAL A 162 -22.31 -20.92 5.14
C VAL A 162 -22.14 -19.84 4.10
N MET A 163 -21.10 -19.92 3.32
CA MET A 163 -20.72 -18.94 2.30
C MET A 163 -20.67 -19.57 0.92
N GLU A 164 -20.75 -18.74 -0.08
CA GLU A 164 -20.46 -19.11 -1.47
C GLU A 164 -19.07 -19.74 -1.56
N TYR A 165 -18.99 -20.98 -2.06
CA TYR A 165 -17.70 -21.59 -2.35
C TYR A 165 -17.12 -21.00 -3.63
N MET A 166 -15.88 -20.58 -3.57
CA MET A 166 -15.16 -19.94 -4.66
C MET A 166 -13.90 -20.73 -5.00
N GLU A 167 -13.82 -21.19 -6.25
CA GLU A 167 -12.55 -21.67 -6.80
C GLU A 167 -11.68 -20.49 -7.24
N GLY A 168 -10.55 -20.36 -6.60
CA GLY A 168 -9.62 -19.26 -6.89
C GLY A 168 -8.31 -19.43 -6.15
N ILE A 169 -7.37 -18.57 -6.46
CA ILE A 169 -6.07 -18.51 -5.78
C ILE A 169 -5.88 -17.14 -5.12
N PRO A 170 -5.17 -17.05 -4.00
CA PRO A 170 -4.89 -15.78 -3.34
C PRO A 170 -4.32 -14.75 -4.31
N ILE A 171 -4.78 -13.50 -4.19
CA ILE A 171 -4.47 -12.39 -5.12
C ILE A 171 -2.97 -12.20 -5.34
N ASP A 172 -2.13 -12.34 -4.31
CA ASP A 172 -0.69 -12.23 -4.43
C ASP A 172 -0.07 -13.38 -5.24
N ARG A 173 -0.59 -14.61 -5.05
CA ARG A 173 -0.18 -15.78 -5.84
C ARG A 173 -0.67 -15.67 -7.28
N TYR A 174 -1.90 -15.17 -7.49
CA TYR A 174 -2.43 -14.92 -8.83
C TYR A 174 -1.55 -13.94 -9.61
N CYS A 175 -1.22 -12.79 -9.01
CA CYS A 175 -0.34 -11.79 -9.63
C CYS A 175 1.05 -12.34 -9.98
N ARG A 176 1.62 -13.22 -9.14
CA ARG A 176 2.91 -13.87 -9.41
C ARG A 176 2.80 -14.93 -10.50
N ARG A 177 1.81 -15.83 -10.39
CA ARG A 177 1.64 -16.95 -11.33
C ARG A 177 1.41 -16.48 -12.77
N HIS A 178 0.64 -15.39 -12.93
CA HIS A 178 0.34 -14.80 -14.24
C HIS A 178 1.32 -13.68 -14.63
N SER A 179 2.35 -13.43 -13.82
CA SER A 179 3.34 -12.36 -14.07
C SER A 179 2.70 -11.02 -14.42
N LEU A 180 1.61 -10.67 -13.73
CA LEU A 180 0.82 -9.49 -14.07
C LEU A 180 1.67 -8.22 -14.07
N PRO A 181 1.56 -7.37 -15.11
CA PRO A 181 2.22 -6.08 -15.15
C PRO A 181 1.62 -5.14 -14.07
N LEU A 182 2.36 -4.07 -13.73
CA LEU A 182 1.99 -3.12 -12.68
C LEU A 182 0.55 -2.59 -12.82
N GLU A 183 0.18 -2.16 -14.03
CA GLU A 183 -1.15 -1.59 -14.27
C GLU A 183 -2.28 -2.59 -14.03
N GLU A 184 -2.09 -3.85 -14.40
CA GLU A 184 -3.11 -4.89 -14.17
C GLU A 184 -3.24 -5.24 -12.70
N ARG A 185 -2.13 -5.27 -11.93
CA ARG A 185 -2.18 -5.42 -10.47
C ARG A 185 -2.96 -4.29 -9.81
N LEU A 186 -2.75 -3.04 -10.26
CA LEU A 186 -3.48 -1.89 -9.76
C LEU A 186 -4.97 -1.97 -10.12
N ARG A 187 -5.33 -2.38 -11.35
CA ARG A 187 -6.75 -2.56 -11.75
C ARG A 187 -7.42 -3.66 -10.95
N LEU A 188 -6.74 -4.78 -10.72
CA LEU A 188 -7.24 -5.86 -9.87
C LEU A 188 -7.45 -5.39 -8.42
N PHE A 189 -6.51 -4.63 -7.89
CA PHE A 189 -6.60 -4.04 -6.55
C PHE A 189 -7.74 -3.02 -6.42
N LEU A 190 -8.03 -2.24 -7.46
CA LEU A 190 -9.16 -1.30 -7.48
C LEU A 190 -10.51 -2.01 -7.30
N GLN A 191 -10.69 -3.20 -7.88
CA GLN A 191 -11.91 -3.99 -7.68
C GLN A 191 -12.05 -4.45 -6.20
N VAL A 192 -10.92 -4.75 -5.53
CA VAL A 192 -10.92 -5.03 -4.09
C VAL A 192 -11.32 -3.79 -3.30
N CYS A 193 -10.80 -2.60 -3.68
CA CYS A 193 -11.20 -1.35 -3.04
C CYS A 193 -12.70 -1.08 -3.20
N GLU A 194 -13.29 -1.37 -4.36
CA GLU A 194 -14.73 -1.21 -4.60
C GLU A 194 -15.56 -2.10 -3.68
N ALA A 195 -15.14 -3.37 -3.49
CA ALA A 195 -15.78 -4.28 -2.55
C ALA A 195 -15.71 -3.79 -1.09
N VAL A 196 -14.54 -3.32 -0.66
CA VAL A 196 -14.36 -2.81 0.72
C VAL A 196 -15.13 -1.50 0.91
N GLN A 197 -15.13 -0.60 -0.08
CA GLN A 197 -15.91 0.64 -0.02
C GLN A 197 -17.41 0.37 0.05
N PHE A 198 -17.90 -0.63 -0.69
CA PHE A 198 -19.30 -1.07 -0.61
C PHE A 198 -19.66 -1.57 0.79
N ALA A 199 -18.79 -2.38 1.42
CA ALA A 199 -18.98 -2.82 2.79
C ALA A 199 -19.01 -1.64 3.78
N HIS A 200 -18.09 -0.68 3.62
CA HIS A 200 -18.06 0.54 4.45
C HIS A 200 -19.33 1.38 4.30
N GLY A 201 -19.90 1.46 3.09
CA GLY A 201 -21.20 2.11 2.84
C GLY A 201 -22.36 1.45 3.60
N ASN A 202 -22.23 0.16 3.92
CA ASN A 202 -23.16 -0.62 4.76
C ASN A 202 -22.71 -0.71 6.22
N LEU A 203 -21.81 0.20 6.67
CA LEU A 203 -21.30 0.30 8.05
C LEU A 203 -20.52 -0.95 8.52
N ILE A 204 -19.98 -1.74 7.60
CA ILE A 204 -19.20 -2.94 7.90
C ILE A 204 -17.72 -2.67 7.65
N VAL A 205 -16.90 -2.90 8.68
CA VAL A 205 -15.43 -2.87 8.60
C VAL A 205 -14.93 -4.31 8.48
N HIS A 206 -14.05 -4.59 7.53
CA HIS A 206 -13.58 -5.96 7.24
C HIS A 206 -12.64 -6.53 8.32
N ARG A 207 -11.70 -5.73 8.83
CA ARG A 207 -10.80 -6.03 9.96
C ARG A 207 -9.74 -7.12 9.73
N ASP A 208 -9.82 -7.90 8.65
CA ASP A 208 -8.87 -8.99 8.34
C ASP A 208 -8.50 -9.03 6.84
N LEU A 209 -8.20 -7.88 6.26
CA LEU A 209 -7.76 -7.77 4.86
C LEU A 209 -6.35 -8.31 4.71
N LYS A 210 -6.24 -9.44 3.98
CA LYS A 210 -4.98 -10.13 3.66
C LYS A 210 -5.14 -10.93 2.37
N PRO A 211 -4.06 -11.32 1.68
CA PRO A 211 -4.15 -12.07 0.42
C PRO A 211 -4.98 -13.35 0.51
N ALA A 212 -4.91 -14.09 1.62
CA ALA A 212 -5.66 -15.32 1.82
C ALA A 212 -7.19 -15.11 1.78
N ASN A 213 -7.66 -13.91 2.19
CA ASN A 213 -9.07 -13.54 2.19
C ASN A 213 -9.53 -12.88 0.88
N ILE A 214 -8.68 -12.86 -0.16
CA ILE A 214 -9.01 -12.32 -1.48
C ILE A 214 -8.61 -13.34 -2.53
N LEU A 215 -9.58 -14.12 -2.99
CA LEU A 215 -9.36 -15.10 -4.04
C LEU A 215 -9.64 -14.50 -5.42
N VAL A 216 -8.79 -14.82 -6.38
CA VAL A 216 -9.01 -14.45 -7.78
C VAL A 216 -9.41 -15.69 -8.54
N THR A 217 -10.57 -15.64 -9.19
CA THR A 217 -11.12 -16.75 -10.01
C THR A 217 -10.29 -16.94 -11.27
N ALA A 218 -10.50 -18.05 -11.98
CA ALA A 218 -9.89 -18.31 -13.29
C ALA A 218 -10.22 -17.21 -14.31
N GLY A 219 -11.37 -16.54 -14.19
CA GLY A 219 -11.77 -15.40 -15.03
C GLY A 219 -11.14 -14.07 -14.64
N GLY A 220 -10.19 -14.02 -13.66
CA GLY A 220 -9.51 -12.80 -13.24
C GLY A 220 -10.35 -11.88 -12.35
N VAL A 221 -11.47 -12.36 -11.79
CA VAL A 221 -12.34 -11.57 -10.89
C VAL A 221 -11.94 -11.81 -9.45
N PRO A 222 -11.56 -10.77 -8.67
CA PRO A 222 -11.26 -10.91 -7.26
C PRO A 222 -12.56 -11.03 -6.45
N LYS A 223 -12.55 -11.89 -5.45
CA LYS A 223 -13.62 -12.09 -4.49
C LYS A 223 -13.09 -11.94 -3.08
N LEU A 224 -13.66 -11.00 -2.36
CA LEU A 224 -13.37 -10.76 -0.95
C LEU A 224 -14.13 -11.78 -0.10
N LEU A 225 -13.41 -12.50 0.74
CA LEU A 225 -13.93 -13.51 1.63
C LEU A 225 -13.89 -12.99 3.07
N ASP A 226 -14.67 -13.60 3.93
CA ASP A 226 -14.43 -13.70 5.37
C ASP A 226 -14.18 -12.38 6.12
N PHE A 227 -15.26 -11.62 6.33
CA PHE A 227 -15.23 -10.48 7.23
C PHE A 227 -14.86 -10.94 8.65
N GLY A 228 -13.97 -10.20 9.33
CA GLY A 228 -13.40 -10.60 10.62
C GLY A 228 -14.37 -10.63 11.79
N ILE A 229 -15.51 -11.33 11.65
CA ILE A 229 -16.56 -11.48 12.67
C ILE A 229 -15.99 -12.01 13.98
N ALA A 230 -15.12 -13.01 13.93
CA ALA A 230 -14.53 -13.59 15.13
C ALA A 230 -13.63 -12.57 15.90
N LYS A 231 -13.04 -11.59 15.20
CA LYS A 231 -12.28 -10.50 15.83
C LYS A 231 -13.19 -9.50 16.54
N LEU A 232 -14.39 -9.28 16.03
CA LEU A 232 -15.39 -8.44 16.70
C LEU A 232 -15.88 -9.12 17.98
N LEU A 233 -16.12 -10.42 17.92
CA LEU A 233 -16.56 -11.22 19.05
C LEU A 233 -15.50 -11.28 20.17
N ALA A 234 -14.22 -11.21 19.82
CA ALA A 234 -13.12 -11.23 20.78
C ALA A 234 -12.78 -9.84 21.37
N ALA A 235 -13.39 -8.75 20.88
CA ALA A 235 -13.13 -7.40 21.38
C ALA A 235 -13.87 -7.16 22.71
N PRO A 236 -13.17 -6.74 23.80
CA PRO A 236 -13.82 -6.43 25.07
C PRO A 236 -14.75 -5.22 24.93
N GLU A 237 -15.86 -5.23 25.65
CA GLU A 237 -16.80 -4.08 25.71
C GLU A 237 -16.09 -2.83 26.24
N ALA A 238 -16.25 -1.74 25.51
CA ALA A 238 -15.82 -0.42 25.96
C ALA A 238 -16.75 0.10 27.07
N GLY A 239 -16.55 -0.39 28.31
CA GLY A 239 -17.40 0.06 29.43
C GLY A 239 -17.01 -0.43 30.82
N LEU A 240 -16.31 -1.55 30.93
CA LEU A 240 -15.94 -2.10 32.23
C LEU A 240 -14.42 -2.32 32.31
N GLY A 241 -13.75 -1.39 33.00
CA GLY A 241 -12.43 -1.58 33.58
C GLY A 241 -11.29 -1.92 32.64
N ARG A 242 -10.29 -1.06 32.62
CA ARG A 242 -8.96 -1.28 32.03
C ARG A 242 -8.44 -2.71 32.28
N SER A 243 -8.74 -3.63 31.40
CA SER A 243 -7.95 -4.85 31.29
C SER A 243 -6.95 -4.63 30.17
N ARG A 244 -5.66 -4.65 30.53
CA ARG A 244 -4.52 -4.71 29.64
C ARG A 244 -4.87 -5.64 28.49
N ALA A 245 -4.55 -5.22 27.24
CA ALA A 245 -4.65 -6.06 26.05
C ALA A 245 -4.15 -7.47 26.41
N THR A 246 -5.08 -8.40 26.56
CA THR A 246 -4.74 -9.76 26.95
C THR A 246 -4.05 -10.40 25.73
N LEU A 247 -2.87 -10.99 25.95
CA LEU A 247 -2.09 -11.78 25.01
C LEU A 247 -2.90 -12.66 24.03
N PRO A 248 -4.08 -13.24 24.40
CA PRO A 248 -4.92 -14.01 23.49
C PRO A 248 -5.43 -13.25 22.27
N GLY A 249 -5.69 -11.95 22.37
CA GLY A 249 -6.19 -11.15 21.25
C GLY A 249 -5.17 -10.97 20.12
N LEU A 250 -3.89 -10.87 20.45
CA LEU A 250 -2.80 -10.76 19.45
C LEU A 250 -2.53 -12.07 18.69
N LEU A 251 -2.75 -13.22 19.33
CA LEU A 251 -2.61 -14.54 18.70
C LEU A 251 -3.67 -14.80 17.61
N LEU A 252 -4.78 -14.04 17.62
CA LEU A 252 -5.84 -14.11 16.62
C LEU A 252 -5.61 -13.17 15.42
N LEU A 253 -4.60 -12.30 15.49
CA LEU A 253 -4.25 -11.38 14.40
C LEU A 253 -3.28 -12.05 13.41
N THR A 254 -3.36 -11.67 12.14
CA THR A 254 -2.29 -11.92 11.17
C THR A 254 -1.36 -10.69 11.26
N PRO A 255 -0.20 -10.76 11.97
CA PRO A 255 0.58 -9.58 12.34
C PRO A 255 1.03 -8.75 11.13
N ASP A 256 1.33 -9.42 10.02
CA ASP A 256 1.83 -8.79 8.79
C ASP A 256 0.90 -7.73 8.18
N TYR A 257 -0.41 -7.82 8.44
CA TYR A 257 -1.44 -6.93 7.86
C TYR A 257 -2.18 -6.11 8.91
N CYS A 258 -1.81 -6.28 10.17
CA CYS A 258 -2.45 -5.65 11.32
C CYS A 258 -2.16 -4.15 11.34
N SER A 259 -3.19 -3.33 11.58
CA SER A 259 -3.01 -1.90 11.81
C SER A 259 -2.47 -1.61 13.21
N PRO A 260 -1.84 -0.42 13.43
CA PRO A 260 -1.35 -0.01 14.75
C PRO A 260 -2.42 -0.04 15.84
N GLU A 261 -3.63 0.43 15.53
CA GLU A 261 -4.76 0.41 16.47
C GLU A 261 -5.23 -1.00 16.80
N GLN A 262 -5.22 -1.92 15.82
CA GLN A 262 -5.52 -3.33 16.09
C GLN A 262 -4.45 -3.98 16.96
N ALA A 263 -3.17 -3.70 16.68
CA ALA A 263 -2.06 -4.23 17.47
C ALA A 263 -2.10 -3.76 18.92
N ARG A 264 -2.60 -2.54 19.17
CA ARG A 264 -2.77 -1.98 20.52
C ARG A 264 -4.09 -2.34 21.18
N GLY A 265 -5.01 -3.03 20.48
CA GLY A 265 -6.35 -3.32 21.00
C GLY A 265 -7.25 -2.08 21.10
N GLU A 266 -6.97 -1.04 20.31
CA GLU A 266 -7.75 0.20 20.26
C GLU A 266 -9.01 0.03 19.39
N ARG A 267 -9.88 1.06 19.35
CA ARG A 267 -11.10 1.03 18.53
C ARG A 267 -10.77 0.97 17.03
N VAL A 268 -11.37 0.01 16.36
CA VAL A 268 -11.24 -0.24 14.93
C VAL A 268 -12.32 0.53 14.16
N ASN A 269 -11.94 1.16 13.05
CA ASN A 269 -12.83 1.88 12.15
C ASN A 269 -12.44 1.65 10.67
N THR A 270 -13.07 2.37 9.75
CA THR A 270 -12.79 2.25 8.31
C THR A 270 -11.33 2.58 7.92
N ALA A 271 -10.64 3.43 8.70
CA ALA A 271 -9.23 3.74 8.48
C ALA A 271 -8.30 2.55 8.78
N THR A 272 -8.76 1.57 9.55
CA THR A 272 -8.07 0.29 9.78
C THR A 272 -7.96 -0.51 8.48
N ASP A 273 -9.06 -0.61 7.72
CA ASP A 273 -9.06 -1.30 6.44
C ASP A 273 -8.24 -0.54 5.39
N VAL A 274 -8.22 0.80 5.42
CA VAL A 274 -7.33 1.62 4.57
C VAL A 274 -5.86 1.25 4.82
N TYR A 275 -5.45 1.08 6.09
CA TYR A 275 -4.10 0.66 6.43
C TYR A 275 -3.79 -0.75 5.89
N SER A 276 -4.65 -1.71 6.15
CA SER A 276 -4.48 -3.09 5.70
C SER A 276 -4.47 -3.22 4.16
N LEU A 277 -5.29 -2.41 3.45
CA LEU A 277 -5.21 -2.26 1.99
C LEU A 277 -3.88 -1.63 1.55
N GLY A 278 -3.35 -0.67 2.29
CA GLY A 278 -2.01 -0.11 2.06
C GLY A 278 -0.92 -1.17 2.14
N VAL A 279 -0.95 -2.01 3.19
CA VAL A 279 -0.03 -3.16 3.36
C VAL A 279 -0.19 -4.18 2.24
N LEU A 280 -1.43 -4.49 1.87
CA LEU A 280 -1.72 -5.40 0.76
C LEU A 280 -1.13 -4.88 -0.55
N LEU A 281 -1.38 -3.61 -0.88
CA LEU A 281 -0.85 -2.99 -2.10
C LEU A 281 0.69 -2.93 -2.07
N TYR A 282 1.28 -2.58 -0.93
CA TYR A 282 2.72 -2.63 -0.73
C TYR A 282 3.28 -3.99 -1.15
N ARG A 283 2.70 -5.08 -0.61
CA ARG A 283 3.15 -6.45 -0.89
C ARG A 283 2.89 -6.88 -2.32
N LEU A 284 1.75 -6.53 -2.90
CA LEU A 284 1.43 -6.84 -4.31
C LEU A 284 2.41 -6.20 -5.29
N LEU A 285 2.88 -4.98 -4.97
CA LEU A 285 3.75 -4.22 -5.86
C LEU A 285 5.25 -4.44 -5.60
N SER A 286 5.68 -4.54 -4.34
CA SER A 286 7.09 -4.75 -3.99
C SER A 286 7.49 -6.24 -3.96
N GLY A 287 6.51 -7.16 -3.78
CA GLY A 287 6.75 -8.58 -3.53
C GLY A 287 7.22 -8.89 -2.10
N ARG A 288 7.26 -7.89 -1.20
CA ARG A 288 7.81 -7.99 0.15
C ARG A 288 6.84 -7.46 1.20
N PRO A 289 6.91 -7.94 2.45
CA PRO A 289 6.22 -7.31 3.55
C PRO A 289 6.86 -5.95 3.89
N PRO A 290 6.08 -4.96 4.38
CA PRO A 290 6.60 -3.65 4.76
C PRO A 290 7.48 -3.68 6.01
N TYR A 291 7.29 -4.68 6.88
CA TYR A 291 8.05 -4.88 8.12
C TYR A 291 8.66 -6.27 8.15
N ARG A 292 9.83 -6.40 8.75
CA ARG A 292 10.45 -7.68 9.05
C ARG A 292 10.13 -8.03 10.50
N LEU A 293 9.17 -8.90 10.68
CA LEU A 293 8.81 -9.43 12.00
C LEU A 293 9.73 -10.65 12.26
N SER A 294 10.87 -10.42 12.88
CA SER A 294 11.88 -11.45 13.18
C SER A 294 11.65 -12.13 14.52
N SER A 295 10.75 -11.61 15.34
CA SER A 295 10.44 -12.10 16.67
C SER A 295 8.97 -12.47 16.79
N ASN A 296 8.67 -13.54 17.50
CA ASN A 296 7.30 -13.90 17.88
C ASN A 296 6.86 -13.19 19.18
N ASN A 297 7.66 -12.26 19.72
CA ASN A 297 7.33 -11.51 20.91
C ASN A 297 6.21 -10.48 20.59
N PRO A 298 5.01 -10.60 21.18
CA PRO A 298 3.90 -9.70 20.92
C PRO A 298 4.21 -8.22 21.16
N ALA A 299 4.99 -7.91 22.20
CA ALA A 299 5.34 -6.51 22.51
C ALA A 299 6.24 -5.90 21.43
N GLU A 300 7.16 -6.69 20.86
CA GLU A 300 8.02 -6.25 19.78
C GLU A 300 7.23 -6.06 18.47
N ILE A 301 6.30 -6.96 18.18
CA ILE A 301 5.39 -6.85 17.02
C ILE A 301 4.57 -5.54 17.12
N VAL A 302 3.96 -5.28 18.29
CA VAL A 302 3.20 -4.04 18.54
C VAL A 302 4.08 -2.82 18.35
N ARG A 303 5.30 -2.83 18.86
CA ARG A 303 6.27 -1.74 18.69
C ARG A 303 6.63 -1.52 17.22
N ILE A 304 6.97 -2.58 16.50
CA ILE A 304 7.34 -2.47 15.07
C ILE A 304 6.18 -1.91 14.26
N ILE A 305 4.98 -2.46 14.39
CA ILE A 305 3.80 -1.99 13.66
C ILE A 305 3.42 -0.56 14.07
N GLY A 306 3.55 -0.23 15.37
CA GLY A 306 3.15 1.07 15.91
C GLY A 306 4.13 2.22 15.65
N GLU A 307 5.44 1.96 15.62
CA GLU A 307 6.46 3.00 15.66
C GLU A 307 7.39 3.02 14.43
N VAL A 308 7.69 1.83 13.84
CA VAL A 308 8.65 1.76 12.74
C VAL A 308 8.00 2.21 11.44
N GLU A 309 8.59 3.20 10.77
CA GLU A 309 8.17 3.61 9.43
C GLU A 309 8.57 2.55 8.39
N PRO A 310 7.67 2.16 7.48
CA PRO A 310 7.98 1.19 6.45
C PRO A 310 8.95 1.76 5.41
N GLU A 311 9.82 0.91 4.89
CA GLU A 311 10.66 1.26 3.76
C GLU A 311 9.81 1.63 2.54
N LYS A 312 10.31 2.51 1.67
CA LYS A 312 9.58 2.85 0.43
C LYS A 312 9.38 1.61 -0.44
N PRO A 313 8.17 1.37 -0.97
CA PRO A 313 7.90 0.24 -1.86
C PRO A 313 8.89 0.14 -3.03
N SER A 314 9.29 1.29 -3.61
CA SER A 314 10.27 1.36 -4.70
C SER A 314 11.66 0.86 -4.32
N VAL A 315 12.08 1.06 -3.07
CA VAL A 315 13.37 0.60 -2.53
C VAL A 315 13.29 -0.89 -2.22
N ALA A 316 12.24 -1.32 -1.54
CA ALA A 316 11.99 -2.72 -1.24
C ALA A 316 11.93 -3.59 -2.51
N ALA A 317 11.25 -3.10 -3.57
CA ALA A 317 11.16 -3.80 -4.86
C ALA A 317 12.48 -3.87 -5.62
N ALA A 318 13.38 -2.89 -5.42
CA ALA A 318 14.68 -2.86 -6.08
C ALA A 318 15.73 -3.76 -5.41
N THR A 319 15.48 -4.22 -4.18
CA THR A 319 16.39 -5.09 -3.43
C THR A 319 16.19 -6.55 -3.85
N PRO A 320 17.20 -7.33 -4.23
CA PRO A 320 17.06 -8.74 -4.56
C PRO A 320 16.50 -9.54 -3.39
N LEU A 321 15.68 -10.56 -3.67
CA LEU A 321 15.32 -11.56 -2.67
C LEU A 321 16.56 -12.43 -2.42
N PRO A 322 16.89 -12.78 -1.17
CA PRO A 322 17.90 -13.81 -0.93
C PRO A 322 17.41 -15.09 -1.60
N ALA A 323 18.25 -15.69 -2.42
CA ALA A 323 17.98 -17.02 -2.96
C ALA A 323 17.98 -18.00 -1.79
N ILE A 324 16.96 -18.86 -1.74
CA ILE A 324 16.91 -20.00 -0.83
C ILE A 324 17.34 -21.20 -1.67
N ASP A 325 18.47 -21.78 -1.37
CA ASP A 325 18.93 -23.02 -2.00
C ASP A 325 18.03 -24.19 -1.59
N SER A 326 18.12 -25.30 -2.36
CA SER A 326 17.42 -26.54 -2.08
C SER A 326 17.63 -27.07 -0.63
N ASP A 327 18.68 -26.62 0.01
CA ASP A 327 19.07 -27.01 1.39
C ASP A 327 18.64 -25.97 2.46
N GLY A 328 17.88 -24.91 2.08
CA GLY A 328 17.37 -23.91 3.01
C GLY A 328 18.38 -22.85 3.46
N GLU A 329 19.61 -22.85 2.96
CA GLU A 329 20.61 -21.82 3.24
C GLU A 329 20.40 -20.56 2.39
N ARG A 330 20.58 -19.40 3.01
CA ARG A 330 20.48 -18.09 2.34
C ARG A 330 21.78 -17.78 1.61
N THR A 331 21.80 -18.00 0.31
CA THR A 331 22.94 -17.55 -0.52
C THR A 331 22.79 -16.08 -0.90
N ALA A 332 23.90 -15.36 -0.87
CA ALA A 332 23.98 -14.00 -1.39
C ALA A 332 23.84 -14.06 -2.93
N THR A 333 22.68 -13.68 -3.44
CA THR A 333 22.45 -13.60 -4.88
C THR A 333 23.31 -12.48 -5.48
N GLU A 334 23.90 -12.73 -6.63
CA GLU A 334 24.51 -11.73 -7.52
C GLU A 334 23.62 -10.49 -7.61
N GLY A 335 24.24 -9.32 -7.74
CA GLY A 335 23.62 -8.00 -7.60
C GLY A 335 22.27 -7.83 -8.32
N PRO A 336 21.51 -6.77 -8.00
CA PRO A 336 20.13 -6.61 -8.43
C PRO A 336 20.05 -6.67 -9.96
N GLY A 337 19.48 -7.78 -10.49
CA GLY A 337 19.22 -7.92 -11.91
C GLY A 337 18.37 -6.75 -12.43
N ASP A 338 18.49 -6.40 -13.71
CA ASP A 338 17.78 -5.25 -14.31
C ASP A 338 16.27 -5.27 -14.09
N GLY A 339 15.68 -6.44 -13.86
CA GLY A 339 14.26 -6.60 -13.54
C GLY A 339 13.84 -5.93 -12.23
N TYR A 340 14.56 -6.13 -11.15
CA TYR A 340 14.27 -5.53 -9.84
C TYR A 340 14.44 -4.00 -9.87
N ARG A 341 15.51 -3.51 -10.51
CA ARG A 341 15.73 -2.07 -10.69
C ARG A 341 14.65 -1.41 -11.54
N ARG A 342 14.14 -2.10 -12.56
CA ARG A 342 13.04 -1.62 -13.40
C ARG A 342 11.75 -1.54 -12.61
N GLN A 343 11.43 -2.55 -11.80
CA GLN A 343 10.26 -2.58 -10.94
C GLN A 343 10.31 -1.45 -9.92
N GLY A 344 11.43 -1.27 -9.20
CA GLY A 344 11.61 -0.17 -8.26
C GLY A 344 11.45 1.21 -8.92
N ARG A 345 11.97 1.41 -10.16
CA ARG A 345 11.78 2.67 -10.89
C ARG A 345 10.32 2.97 -11.23
N GLN A 346 9.52 1.93 -11.54
CA GLN A 346 8.09 2.09 -11.84
C GLN A 346 7.28 2.51 -10.62
N LEU A 347 7.67 2.06 -9.42
CA LEU A 347 6.99 2.40 -8.16
C LEU A 347 7.38 3.77 -7.63
N ARG A 348 8.56 4.26 -8.01
CA ARG A 348 9.14 5.47 -7.42
C ARG A 348 8.27 6.71 -7.65
N GLY A 349 7.96 7.40 -6.57
CA GLY A 349 7.26 8.69 -6.58
C GLY A 349 5.82 8.59 -6.18
N ASP A 350 4.87 8.59 -7.13
CA ASP A 350 3.45 8.64 -6.80
C ASP A 350 2.99 7.41 -6.01
N LEU A 351 3.35 6.20 -6.45
CA LEU A 351 2.94 4.97 -5.78
C LEU A 351 3.57 4.83 -4.39
N ASP A 352 4.84 5.24 -4.21
CA ASP A 352 5.44 5.33 -2.88
C ASP A 352 4.58 6.20 -1.94
N ASN A 353 4.23 7.41 -2.39
CA ASN A 353 3.46 8.34 -1.57
C ASN A 353 2.03 7.85 -1.30
N ILE A 354 1.37 7.25 -2.29
CA ILE A 354 0.01 6.70 -2.16
C ILE A 354 0.00 5.60 -1.08
N ILE A 355 0.92 4.64 -1.18
CA ILE A 355 1.00 3.50 -0.27
C ILE A 355 1.39 3.97 1.15
N LEU A 356 2.44 4.80 1.27
CA LEU A 356 2.88 5.30 2.57
C LEU A 356 1.85 6.19 3.25
N LYS A 357 1.03 6.95 2.50
CA LYS A 357 -0.09 7.69 3.06
C LYS A 357 -1.17 6.77 3.62
N ALA A 358 -1.52 5.69 2.91
CA ALA A 358 -2.47 4.70 3.42
C ALA A 358 -1.96 4.02 4.70
N MET A 359 -0.63 3.84 4.82
CA MET A 359 0.05 3.17 5.93
C MET A 359 0.51 4.11 7.05
N GLN A 360 0.04 5.37 7.10
CA GLN A 360 0.33 6.28 8.22
C GLN A 360 -0.11 5.68 9.55
N LYS A 361 0.71 5.87 10.60
CA LYS A 361 0.45 5.28 11.93
C LYS A 361 -0.82 5.84 12.55
N GLU A 362 -0.99 7.15 12.47
CA GLU A 362 -2.18 7.85 12.94
C GLU A 362 -3.33 7.69 11.94
N PRO A 363 -4.50 7.15 12.34
CA PRO A 363 -5.64 6.96 11.43
C PRO A 363 -6.09 8.24 10.71
N GLY A 364 -6.05 9.40 11.41
CA GLY A 364 -6.44 10.69 10.85
C GLY A 364 -5.52 11.25 9.76
N ARG A 365 -4.30 10.70 9.60
CA ARG A 365 -3.35 11.09 8.55
C ARG A 365 -3.46 10.21 7.30
N ARG A 366 -4.20 9.12 7.36
CA ARG A 366 -4.49 8.24 6.22
C ARG A 366 -5.48 8.90 5.25
N TYR A 367 -5.90 8.17 4.25
CA TYR A 367 -7.07 8.57 3.46
C TYR A 367 -8.34 8.45 4.32
N ALA A 368 -9.26 9.40 4.16
CA ALA A 368 -10.51 9.42 4.93
C ALA A 368 -11.46 8.27 4.55
N SER A 369 -11.31 7.71 3.33
CA SER A 369 -12.08 6.56 2.86
C SER A 369 -11.27 5.73 1.87
N VAL A 370 -11.71 4.48 1.65
CA VAL A 370 -11.14 3.60 0.62
C VAL A 370 -11.37 4.20 -0.78
N GLU A 371 -12.48 4.92 -1.00
CA GLU A 371 -12.74 5.62 -2.26
C GLU A 371 -11.67 6.68 -2.57
N GLN A 372 -11.25 7.48 -1.59
CA GLN A 372 -10.16 8.45 -1.79
C GLN A 372 -8.83 7.78 -2.10
N PHE A 373 -8.55 6.64 -1.47
CA PHE A 373 -7.37 5.84 -1.75
C PHE A 373 -7.41 5.30 -3.19
N ALA A 374 -8.54 4.70 -3.59
CA ALA A 374 -8.76 4.21 -4.95
C ALA A 374 -8.69 5.34 -6.00
N ALA A 375 -9.26 6.51 -5.70
CA ALA A 375 -9.21 7.68 -6.58
C ALA A 375 -7.77 8.14 -6.86
N ASP A 376 -6.87 8.10 -5.87
CA ASP A 376 -5.47 8.43 -6.08
C ASP A 376 -4.74 7.40 -6.96
N ILE A 377 -5.09 6.12 -6.84
CA ILE A 377 -4.57 5.06 -7.73
C ILE A 377 -5.08 5.27 -9.17
N ARG A 378 -6.37 5.59 -9.36
CA ARG A 378 -6.94 5.92 -10.68
C ARG A 378 -6.23 7.14 -11.29
N ARG A 379 -6.02 8.20 -10.51
CA ARG A 379 -5.24 9.38 -10.94
C ARG A 379 -3.83 9.01 -11.41
N HIS A 380 -3.16 8.12 -10.69
CA HIS A 380 -1.85 7.62 -11.10
C HIS A 380 -1.89 6.92 -12.46
N LEU A 381 -2.86 6.00 -12.66
CA LEU A 381 -3.06 5.27 -13.92
C LEU A 381 -3.37 6.22 -15.09
N GLU A 382 -4.13 7.28 -14.85
CA GLU A 382 -4.50 8.32 -15.84
C GLU A 382 -3.40 9.37 -16.05
N GLY A 383 -2.29 9.28 -15.31
CA GLY A 383 -1.19 10.25 -15.40
C GLY A 383 -1.52 11.62 -14.78
N LEU A 384 -2.56 11.69 -13.93
CA LEU A 384 -2.96 12.89 -13.21
C LEU A 384 -2.11 13.11 -11.94
N PRO A 385 -2.04 14.34 -11.41
CA PRO A 385 -1.43 14.60 -10.11
C PRO A 385 -2.19 13.89 -8.98
N VAL A 386 -1.47 13.16 -8.10
CA VAL A 386 -2.05 12.44 -6.97
C VAL A 386 -2.18 13.34 -5.73
N LEU A 387 -3.16 13.06 -4.87
CA LEU A 387 -3.42 13.82 -3.63
C LEU A 387 -2.44 13.46 -2.50
N ALA A 388 -1.81 12.29 -2.59
CA ALA A 388 -0.79 11.86 -1.63
C ALA A 388 0.49 12.70 -1.68
N ARG A 389 0.67 13.53 -2.70
CA ARG A 389 1.86 14.35 -2.89
C ARG A 389 1.50 15.83 -2.92
N PRO A 390 2.30 16.72 -2.28
CA PRO A 390 2.10 18.15 -2.40
C PRO A 390 2.10 18.59 -3.87
N ALA A 391 1.08 19.36 -4.25
CA ALA A 391 0.86 19.81 -5.63
C ALA A 391 1.77 20.96 -6.00
N THR A 392 3.10 20.70 -6.11
CA THR A 392 4.05 21.73 -6.56
C THR A 392 3.83 22.07 -8.04
N PRO A 393 4.04 23.36 -8.47
CA PRO A 393 3.87 23.75 -9.86
C PRO A 393 4.68 22.88 -10.83
N GLY A 394 5.94 22.58 -10.52
CA GLY A 394 6.80 21.73 -11.35
C GLY A 394 6.26 20.30 -11.53
N TYR A 395 5.69 19.71 -10.48
CA TYR A 395 5.07 18.38 -10.56
C TYR A 395 3.84 18.38 -11.47
N ARG A 396 2.98 19.40 -11.35
CA ARG A 396 1.79 19.57 -12.22
C ARG A 396 2.18 19.76 -13.68
N THR A 397 3.16 20.62 -13.94
CA THR A 397 3.66 20.88 -15.30
C THR A 397 4.28 19.61 -15.91
N ALA A 398 5.08 18.86 -15.13
CA ALA A 398 5.67 17.61 -15.61
C ALA A 398 4.61 16.57 -15.99
N LYS A 399 3.55 16.42 -15.18
CA LYS A 399 2.41 15.52 -15.48
C LYS A 399 1.64 16.00 -16.71
N PHE A 400 1.39 17.28 -16.84
CA PHE A 400 0.73 17.88 -18.00
C PHE A 400 1.50 17.65 -19.29
N LEU A 401 2.82 17.89 -19.27
CA LEU A 401 3.70 17.68 -20.42
C LEU A 401 3.76 16.20 -20.84
N ARG A 402 3.80 15.27 -19.86
CA ARG A 402 3.79 13.83 -20.15
C ARG A 402 2.46 13.36 -20.76
N ARG A 403 1.34 13.97 -20.39
CA ARG A 403 0.01 13.64 -20.90
C ARG A 403 -0.21 14.21 -22.30
N HIS A 404 0.27 15.43 -22.55
CA HIS A 404 0.05 16.18 -23.80
C HIS A 404 1.32 16.36 -24.62
N LYS A 405 2.05 15.26 -24.85
CA LYS A 405 3.36 15.30 -25.55
C LYS A 405 3.24 15.97 -26.93
N GLY A 406 2.18 15.69 -27.69
CA GLY A 406 1.96 16.31 -29.00
C GLY A 406 1.73 17.83 -28.91
N ALA A 407 0.90 18.29 -27.99
CA ALA A 407 0.67 19.72 -27.79
C ALA A 407 1.91 20.43 -27.25
N ALA A 408 2.68 19.78 -26.37
CA ALA A 408 3.95 20.32 -25.86
C ALA A 408 4.97 20.45 -26.98
N LEU A 409 5.11 19.45 -27.86
CA LEU A 409 6.01 19.51 -29.03
C LEU A 409 5.58 20.60 -29.99
N ALA A 410 4.27 20.73 -30.29
CA ALA A 410 3.75 21.79 -31.14
C ALA A 410 4.03 23.18 -30.56
N ALA A 411 3.84 23.39 -29.27
CA ALA A 411 4.15 24.64 -28.59
C ALA A 411 5.64 25.00 -28.68
N VAL A 412 6.53 24.01 -28.50
CA VAL A 412 7.98 24.22 -28.65
C VAL A 412 8.34 24.59 -30.10
N LEU A 413 7.77 23.92 -31.10
CA LEU A 413 7.99 24.24 -32.50
C LEU A 413 7.50 25.64 -32.87
N ILE A 414 6.34 26.04 -32.40
CA ILE A 414 5.80 27.39 -32.59
C ILE A 414 6.72 28.42 -31.93
N PHE A 415 7.18 28.17 -30.70
CA PHE A 415 8.12 29.07 -30.00
C PHE A 415 9.43 29.23 -30.75
N LEU A 416 10.02 28.12 -31.21
CA LEU A 416 11.27 28.14 -31.99
C LEU A 416 11.11 28.88 -33.33
N SER A 417 9.96 28.69 -34.02
CA SER A 417 9.63 29.41 -35.25
C SER A 417 9.52 30.92 -35.03
N LEU A 418 8.80 31.33 -33.95
CA LEU A 418 8.67 32.75 -33.59
C LEU A 418 10.02 33.35 -33.19
N ALA A 419 10.80 32.65 -32.38
CA ALA A 419 12.13 33.10 -31.95
C ALA A 419 13.07 33.24 -33.15
N GLY A 420 13.06 32.27 -34.08
CA GLY A 420 13.79 32.32 -35.34
C GLY A 420 13.37 33.52 -36.22
N GLY A 421 12.05 33.73 -36.37
CA GLY A 421 11.50 34.87 -37.11
C GLY A 421 11.91 36.22 -36.50
N ILE A 422 11.87 36.38 -35.19
CA ILE A 422 12.34 37.58 -34.46
C ILE A 422 13.84 37.81 -34.70
N LEU A 423 14.66 36.75 -34.62
CA LEU A 423 16.11 36.85 -34.84
C LEU A 423 16.45 37.29 -36.26
N VAL A 424 15.75 36.72 -37.28
CA VAL A 424 15.91 37.12 -38.69
C VAL A 424 15.49 38.56 -38.90
N ALA A 425 14.34 38.96 -38.36
CA ALA A 425 13.85 40.33 -38.45
C ALA A 425 14.82 41.34 -37.77
N TRP A 426 15.34 40.98 -36.61
CA TRP A 426 16.33 41.82 -35.89
C TRP A 426 17.66 41.98 -36.67
N ARG A 427 18.15 40.87 -37.28
CA ARG A 427 19.32 40.90 -38.16
C ARG A 427 19.04 41.73 -39.42
N GLY A 428 17.88 41.58 -40.06
CA GLY A 428 17.49 42.39 -41.21
C GLY A 428 17.43 43.86 -40.89
N ALA A 429 16.84 44.21 -39.74
CA ALA A 429 16.78 45.59 -39.27
C ALA A 429 18.17 46.19 -38.97
N ALA A 430 19.08 45.40 -38.43
CA ALA A 430 20.46 45.82 -38.15
C ALA A 430 21.23 46.13 -39.47
N ILE A 431 21.13 45.22 -40.45
CA ILE A 431 21.76 45.42 -41.78
C ILE A 431 21.19 46.65 -42.45
N ALA A 432 19.87 46.79 -42.48
CA ALA A 432 19.17 47.94 -43.09
C ALA A 432 19.59 49.28 -42.43
N ARG A 433 19.86 49.30 -41.11
CA ARG A 433 20.40 50.52 -40.44
C ARG A 433 21.78 50.87 -40.95
N VAL A 434 22.69 49.87 -41.03
CA VAL A 434 24.03 50.12 -41.54
C VAL A 434 24.05 50.62 -42.95
N GLU A 435 23.25 50.06 -43.86
CA GLU A 435 23.12 50.53 -45.26
C GLU A 435 22.53 51.91 -45.32
N ARG A 436 21.49 52.20 -44.52
CA ARG A 436 20.90 53.54 -44.46
C ARG A 436 21.91 54.60 -44.00
N ASP A 437 22.73 54.28 -43.01
CA ASP A 437 23.74 55.22 -42.52
C ASP A 437 24.86 55.44 -43.54
N ARG A 438 25.25 54.40 -44.30
CA ARG A 438 26.18 54.54 -45.45
C ARG A 438 25.57 55.38 -46.54
N ALA A 439 24.35 55.16 -46.96
CA ALA A 439 23.67 55.95 -47.98
C ALA A 439 23.53 57.41 -47.56
N ARG A 440 23.25 57.67 -46.28
CA ARG A 440 23.23 59.06 -45.72
C ARG A 440 24.58 59.75 -45.76
N LEU A 441 25.62 59.00 -45.45
CA LEU A 441 26.98 59.53 -45.51
C LEU A 441 27.40 59.89 -46.95
N GLU A 442 27.10 59.01 -47.92
CA GLU A 442 27.34 59.27 -49.33
C GLU A 442 26.51 60.43 -49.89
N ALA A 443 25.25 60.54 -49.49
CA ALA A 443 24.41 61.66 -49.87
C ALA A 443 24.93 62.98 -49.32
N ARG A 444 25.42 63.00 -48.06
CA ARG A 444 26.06 64.22 -47.48
C ARG A 444 27.37 64.63 -48.25
N LYS A 445 28.26 63.66 -48.52
CA LYS A 445 29.43 63.91 -49.33
C LYS A 445 29.09 64.46 -50.73
N SER A 446 28.07 63.89 -51.39
CA SER A 446 27.65 64.41 -52.68
C SER A 446 27.06 65.82 -52.59
N GLN A 447 26.29 66.13 -51.52
CA GLN A 447 25.78 67.44 -51.28
C GLN A 447 26.88 68.45 -50.99
N GLU A 448 27.89 68.06 -50.20
CA GLU A 448 29.05 68.91 -49.94
C GLU A 448 29.84 69.20 -51.21
N VAL A 449 30.12 68.22 -52.03
CA VAL A 449 30.76 68.39 -53.35
C VAL A 449 29.90 69.27 -54.27
N THR A 450 28.62 69.06 -54.29
CA THR A 450 27.69 69.91 -55.12
C THR A 450 27.74 71.36 -54.63
N ARG A 451 27.62 71.55 -53.32
CA ARG A 451 27.67 72.90 -52.72
C ARG A 451 29.02 73.59 -53.01
N PHE A 452 30.14 72.82 -52.87
CA PHE A 452 31.49 73.32 -53.19
C PHE A 452 31.61 73.76 -54.69
N LEU A 453 31.11 72.95 -55.57
CA LEU A 453 31.03 73.24 -57.00
C LEU A 453 30.14 74.49 -57.32
N GLN A 454 28.96 74.60 -56.63
CA GLN A 454 28.09 75.75 -56.76
C GLN A 454 28.75 77.02 -56.24
N ASP A 455 29.42 76.95 -55.08
CA ASP A 455 30.13 78.08 -54.54
C ASP A 455 31.30 78.52 -55.42
N MET A 456 32.01 77.55 -56.04
CA MET A 456 33.05 77.85 -56.99
C MET A 456 32.54 78.55 -58.28
N LEU A 457 31.41 78.01 -58.82
CA LEU A 457 30.78 78.57 -59.99
C LEU A 457 30.12 79.95 -59.73
N GLY A 458 29.52 80.09 -58.52
CA GLY A 458 28.92 81.31 -58.08
C GLY A 458 29.98 82.45 -57.84
N SER A 459 31.20 82.10 -57.44
CA SER A 459 32.27 83.06 -57.32
C SER A 459 32.87 83.55 -58.68
N ALA A 460 32.48 82.89 -59.79
CA ALA A 460 32.85 83.25 -61.16
C ALA A 460 31.83 84.11 -61.85
N ASP A 461 30.92 84.83 -61.11
CA ASP A 461 29.95 85.73 -61.70
C ASP A 461 30.64 86.91 -62.46
N PRO A 462 30.43 86.97 -63.76
CA PRO A 462 31.12 87.96 -64.60
C PRO A 462 30.79 89.45 -64.25
N HIS A 463 29.74 89.68 -63.43
CA HIS A 463 29.31 91.00 -63.03
C HIS A 463 30.05 91.57 -61.84
N THR A 464 30.75 90.76 -61.07
CA THR A 464 31.53 91.21 -59.85
C THR A 464 33.00 91.04 -59.96
N ALA A 465 33.56 90.24 -60.89
CA ALA A 465 34.95 90.00 -61.12
C ALA A 465 35.32 90.54 -62.52
N GLY A 466 36.25 91.47 -62.65
CA GLY A 466 36.72 92.08 -63.93
C GLY A 466 37.21 91.06 -64.94
N PRO A 467 37.46 91.45 -66.26
CA PRO A 467 37.58 90.55 -67.40
C PRO A 467 38.87 89.70 -67.49
N GLN A 468 39.49 89.41 -66.37
CA GLN A 468 40.77 88.57 -66.33
C GLN A 468 40.80 87.54 -65.21
N VAL A 469 39.71 86.87 -64.89
CA VAL A 469 39.77 85.64 -63.98
C VAL A 469 40.05 84.40 -64.80
N THR A 470 41.29 83.95 -64.79
CA THR A 470 41.69 82.67 -65.42
C THR A 470 41.28 81.48 -64.57
N VAL A 471 40.87 80.38 -65.26
CA VAL A 471 40.56 79.09 -64.59
C VAL A 471 41.65 78.61 -63.65
N ALA A 472 42.92 79.01 -63.94
CA ALA A 472 44.05 78.67 -63.05
C ALA A 472 44.01 79.40 -61.73
N ALA A 473 43.50 80.62 -61.64
CA ALA A 473 43.35 81.36 -60.38
C ALA A 473 42.23 80.80 -59.50
N LEU A 474 41.12 80.32 -60.13
CA LEU A 474 40.02 79.65 -59.44
C LEU A 474 40.46 78.31 -58.87
N LEU A 475 41.26 77.52 -59.64
CA LEU A 475 41.83 76.24 -59.16
C LEU A 475 42.84 76.44 -58.01
N ASP A 476 43.68 77.46 -58.03
CA ASP A 476 44.66 77.78 -56.95
C ASP A 476 43.93 78.24 -55.68
N GLN A 477 42.83 78.98 -55.80
CA GLN A 477 41.98 79.37 -54.66
C GLN A 477 41.22 78.19 -54.07
N ALA A 478 40.74 77.26 -54.94
CA ALA A 478 40.11 76.03 -54.52
C ALA A 478 41.04 75.08 -53.83
N SER A 479 42.30 74.98 -54.35
CA SER A 479 43.36 74.17 -53.70
C SER A 479 43.68 74.63 -52.27
N ARG A 480 43.79 75.93 -52.06
CA ARG A 480 44.09 76.49 -50.72
C ARG A 480 42.94 76.32 -49.72
N ARG A 481 41.66 76.18 -50.16
CA ARG A 481 40.53 75.89 -49.32
C ARG A 481 40.33 74.40 -48.99
N ILE A 482 41.02 73.53 -49.71
CA ILE A 482 41.03 72.10 -49.43
C ILE A 482 42.08 71.74 -48.39
N ASP A 483 43.13 72.56 -48.28
CA ASP A 483 44.20 72.34 -47.28
C ASP A 483 43.93 73.04 -45.90
N GLU A 484 42.87 73.83 -45.77
CA GLU A 484 42.28 74.32 -44.50
C GLU A 484 41.12 73.43 -44.01
#